data_df0936f8fb51103cb1ea530fd6610b03
#
_entry.id   df0936f8fb51103cb1ea530fd6610b03
#
_cell.length_a   1.000
_cell.length_b   1.000
_cell.length_c   1.000
_cell.angle_alpha   90.00
_cell.angle_beta   90.00
_cell.angle_gamma   90.00
#
_symmetry.space_group_name_H-M   'P 1'
#
loop_
_entity.id
_entity.type
_entity.pdbx_description
1 polymer ?
#
loop_
_entity_poly.entity_id
_entity_poly.type
_entity_poly.pdbx_seq_one_letter_code
_entity_poly.pdbx_strand_id
1 'polypeptide(L)'
;MNTKIINLVGSPSSGKSLIAALLFAELKMMHKRAEYVQEYAKTLVWQNRLDELANQYNVTTEQYKMIKAVNNKVEYICLDSPLLLGLYYNRYHPDNVSNVEKTEKMILNRIKEFDNIYIFIERNKEFPYELEGRIHNEKESDEISFKLLDILKEFELPFKSFKSDKSNIHDMMEYILNVPSSVKV
;
A
#
# COMPACT_ATOMS: atom_id res chain seq x y z
N MET A 1 5.10 21.09 -7.11
CA MET A 1 5.89 19.88 -7.44
C MET A 1 4.92 18.70 -7.45
N ASN A 2 4.95 17.83 -8.46
CA ASN A 2 4.10 16.64 -8.46
C ASN A 2 4.83 15.49 -7.74
N THR A 3 4.20 14.89 -6.72
CA THR A 3 4.79 13.77 -5.97
C THR A 3 4.27 12.46 -6.55
N LYS A 4 5.16 11.56 -6.96
CA LYS A 4 4.81 10.19 -7.34
C LYS A 4 4.67 9.31 -6.11
N ILE A 5 3.54 8.61 -5.98
CA ILE A 5 3.26 7.73 -4.85
C ILE A 5 3.45 6.29 -5.27
N ILE A 6 4.46 5.64 -4.72
CA ILE A 6 4.79 4.23 -4.95
C ILE A 6 3.95 3.39 -3.99
N ASN A 7 2.91 2.78 -4.52
CA ASN A 7 1.95 1.98 -3.77
C ASN A 7 2.34 0.50 -3.83
N LEU A 8 2.85 -0.05 -2.73
CA LEU A 8 3.13 -1.48 -2.64
C LEU A 8 1.88 -2.23 -2.22
N VAL A 9 1.26 -2.90 -3.16
CA VAL A 9 0.06 -3.72 -2.96
C VAL A 9 0.47 -5.17 -2.74
N GLY A 10 -0.12 -5.83 -1.77
CA GLY A 10 0.16 -7.24 -1.49
C GLY A 10 -0.44 -7.66 -0.16
N SER A 11 -0.55 -8.95 0.06
CA SER A 11 -1.13 -9.53 1.26
C SER A 11 -0.25 -9.33 2.51
N PRO A 12 -0.77 -9.59 3.72
CA PRO A 12 0.05 -9.64 4.93
C PRO A 12 1.26 -10.56 4.75
N SER A 13 2.40 -10.18 5.31
CA SER A 13 3.66 -10.93 5.20
C SER A 13 4.20 -11.13 3.76
N SER A 14 3.74 -10.35 2.78
CA SER A 14 4.30 -10.39 1.41
C SER A 14 5.63 -9.66 1.26
N GLY A 15 6.14 -9.00 2.31
CA GLY A 15 7.40 -8.26 2.26
C GLY A 15 7.28 -6.78 1.85
N LYS A 16 6.08 -6.21 1.80
CA LYS A 16 5.85 -4.80 1.42
C LYS A 16 6.73 -3.81 2.19
N SER A 17 6.78 -3.92 3.52
CA SER A 17 7.54 -2.99 4.37
C SER A 17 9.04 -3.09 4.09
N LEU A 18 9.58 -4.31 3.85
CA LEU A 18 10.97 -4.50 3.45
C LEU A 18 11.25 -3.83 2.10
N ILE A 19 10.43 -4.10 1.09
CA ILE A 19 10.59 -3.53 -0.25
C ILE A 19 10.42 -2.00 -0.20
N ALA A 20 9.45 -1.47 0.54
CA ALA A 20 9.28 -0.03 0.72
C ALA A 20 10.52 0.65 1.33
N ALA A 21 11.11 0.03 2.34
CA ALA A 21 12.33 0.54 2.97
C ALA A 21 13.53 0.51 2.00
N LEU A 22 13.69 -0.56 1.21
CA LEU A 22 14.74 -0.66 0.21
C LEU A 22 14.57 0.37 -0.91
N LEU A 23 13.37 0.52 -1.47
CA LEU A 23 13.09 1.53 -2.50
C LEU A 23 13.30 2.95 -1.97
N PHE A 24 12.88 3.22 -0.73
CA PHE A 24 13.14 4.51 -0.07
C PHE A 24 14.65 4.77 0.05
N ALA A 25 15.44 3.78 0.50
CA ALA A 25 16.88 3.90 0.63
C ALA A 25 17.54 4.16 -0.73
N GLU A 26 17.16 3.42 -1.79
CA GLU A 26 17.68 3.60 -3.15
C GLU A 26 17.39 5.02 -3.67
N LEU A 27 16.15 5.52 -3.52
CA LEU A 27 15.78 6.88 -3.90
C LEU A 27 16.63 7.93 -3.17
N LYS A 28 16.87 7.74 -1.87
CA LYS A 28 17.72 8.64 -1.08
C LYS A 28 19.18 8.61 -1.55
N MET A 29 19.72 7.42 -1.87
CA MET A 29 21.07 7.28 -2.42
C MET A 29 21.21 7.94 -3.80
N MET A 30 20.14 7.96 -4.58
CA MET A 30 20.05 8.71 -5.85
C MET A 30 19.81 10.22 -5.65
N HIS A 31 19.93 10.75 -4.44
CA HIS A 31 19.67 12.15 -4.07
C HIS A 31 18.25 12.63 -4.39
N LYS A 32 17.27 11.72 -4.47
CA LYS A 32 15.85 12.10 -4.61
C LYS A 32 15.26 12.52 -3.26
N ARG A 33 14.39 13.51 -3.29
CA ARG A 33 13.57 13.84 -2.12
C ARG A 33 12.47 12.79 -2.01
N ALA A 34 12.61 11.87 -1.09
CA ALA A 34 11.66 10.79 -0.85
C ALA A 34 11.31 10.68 0.63
N GLU A 35 10.09 10.22 0.91
CA GLU A 35 9.60 9.88 2.24
C GLU A 35 8.98 8.48 2.26
N TYR A 36 9.09 7.82 3.41
CA TYR A 36 8.45 6.55 3.68
C TYR A 36 7.28 6.77 4.63
N VAL A 37 6.06 6.46 4.18
CA VAL A 37 4.85 6.57 4.98
C VAL A 37 4.41 5.17 5.40
N GLN A 38 4.47 4.92 6.70
CA GLN A 38 4.15 3.62 7.31
C GLN A 38 2.64 3.34 7.34
N GLU A 39 2.32 2.08 7.59
CA GLU A 39 0.96 1.59 7.77
C GLU A 39 0.35 2.05 9.10
N TYR A 40 -0.72 2.85 9.04
CA TYR A 40 -1.46 3.28 10.23
C TYR A 40 -2.14 2.10 10.94
N ALA A 41 -2.75 1.19 10.18
CA ALA A 41 -3.43 0.01 10.73
C ALA A 41 -2.50 -0.84 11.60
N LYS A 42 -1.24 -1.02 11.20
CA LYS A 42 -0.23 -1.75 11.97
C LYS A 42 0.05 -1.10 13.34
N THR A 43 0.02 0.22 13.40
CA THR A 43 0.16 0.96 14.68
C THR A 43 -0.98 0.62 15.63
N LEU A 44 -2.23 0.51 15.13
CA LEU A 44 -3.38 0.10 15.94
C LEU A 44 -3.24 -1.33 16.48
N VAL A 45 -2.74 -2.24 15.65
CA VAL A 45 -2.47 -3.64 16.07
C VAL A 45 -1.45 -3.67 17.20
N TRP A 46 -0.32 -2.97 17.08
CA TRP A 46 0.70 -2.91 18.13
C TRP A 46 0.22 -2.26 19.42
N GLN A 47 -0.73 -1.32 19.32
CA GLN A 47 -1.36 -0.66 20.46
C GLN A 47 -2.55 -1.43 21.04
N ASN A 48 -2.90 -2.59 20.46
CA ASN A 48 -4.08 -3.40 20.82
C ASN A 48 -5.41 -2.62 20.74
N ARG A 49 -5.52 -1.70 19.76
CA ARG A 49 -6.70 -0.86 19.49
C ARG A 49 -7.52 -1.47 18.37
N LEU A 50 -8.01 -2.70 18.56
CA LEU A 50 -8.68 -3.48 17.51
C LEU A 50 -10.08 -2.97 17.19
N ASP A 51 -10.76 -2.33 18.15
CA ASP A 51 -12.04 -1.65 17.96
C ASP A 51 -11.93 -0.48 16.97
N GLU A 52 -10.84 0.27 17.01
CA GLU A 52 -10.58 1.35 16.04
C GLU A 52 -10.19 0.78 14.68
N LEU A 53 -9.45 -0.34 14.64
CA LEU A 53 -9.12 -1.05 13.41
C LEU A 53 -10.37 -1.53 12.66
N ALA A 54 -11.44 -1.89 13.37
CA ALA A 54 -12.72 -2.28 12.79
C ALA A 54 -13.41 -1.15 11.99
N ASN A 55 -13.07 0.12 12.24
CA ASN A 55 -13.63 1.25 11.49
C ASN A 55 -12.76 1.60 10.28
N GLN A 56 -13.01 0.95 9.15
CA GLN A 56 -12.21 1.11 7.93
C GLN A 56 -12.31 2.51 7.32
N TYR A 57 -13.40 3.24 7.54
CA TYR A 57 -13.50 4.66 7.15
C TYR A 57 -12.45 5.51 7.88
N ASN A 58 -12.33 5.33 9.19
CA ASN A 58 -11.38 6.09 10.01
C ASN A 58 -9.95 5.66 9.72
N VAL A 59 -9.66 4.36 9.67
CA VAL A 59 -8.33 3.83 9.34
C VAL A 59 -7.80 4.41 8.02
N THR A 60 -8.63 4.34 6.97
CA THR A 60 -8.24 4.90 5.67
C THR A 60 -8.13 6.43 5.69
N THR A 61 -8.94 7.09 6.53
CA THR A 61 -8.85 8.56 6.69
C THR A 61 -7.52 8.97 7.33
N GLU A 62 -7.08 8.27 8.35
CA GLU A 62 -5.79 8.58 8.99
C GLU A 62 -4.61 8.26 8.05
N GLN A 63 -4.64 7.13 7.34
CA GLN A 63 -3.63 6.82 6.32
C GLN A 63 -3.57 7.92 5.23
N TYR A 64 -4.73 8.38 4.76
CA TYR A 64 -4.79 9.49 3.79
C TYR A 64 -4.17 10.77 4.32
N LYS A 65 -4.43 11.14 5.60
CA LYS A 65 -3.85 12.34 6.22
C LYS A 65 -2.31 12.27 6.26
N MET A 66 -1.76 11.09 6.59
CA MET A 66 -0.30 10.88 6.59
C MET A 66 0.30 11.10 5.20
N ILE A 67 -0.32 10.54 4.16
CA ILE A 67 0.11 10.73 2.76
C ILE A 67 0.00 12.21 2.37
N LYS A 68 -1.14 12.84 2.67
CA LYS A 68 -1.42 14.25 2.31
C LYS A 68 -0.43 15.22 2.96
N ALA A 69 0.01 14.91 4.18
CA ALA A 69 0.99 15.74 4.89
C ALA A 69 2.33 15.90 4.17
N VAL A 70 2.70 14.90 3.35
CA VAL A 70 3.99 14.86 2.62
C VAL A 70 3.83 15.14 1.12
N ASN A 71 2.63 14.90 0.58
CA ASN A 71 2.34 15.12 -0.84
C ASN A 71 2.63 16.55 -1.27
N ASN A 72 3.21 16.72 -2.46
CA ASN A 72 3.70 17.97 -3.04
C ASN A 72 4.92 18.61 -2.33
N LYS A 73 5.50 17.92 -1.33
CA LYS A 73 6.71 18.37 -0.62
C LYS A 73 7.95 17.57 -1.00
N VAL A 74 7.76 16.36 -1.50
CA VAL A 74 8.81 15.43 -1.95
C VAL A 74 8.55 14.95 -3.37
N GLU A 75 9.55 14.35 -4.02
CA GLU A 75 9.40 13.79 -5.39
C GLU A 75 8.71 12.43 -5.35
N TYR A 76 8.99 11.62 -4.30
CA TYR A 76 8.48 10.27 -4.15
C TYR A 76 7.98 10.00 -2.73
N ILE A 77 6.90 9.23 -2.62
CA ILE A 77 6.43 8.64 -1.37
C ILE A 77 6.41 7.12 -1.55
N CYS A 78 7.09 6.39 -0.67
CA CYS A 78 7.00 4.93 -0.61
C CYS A 78 5.93 4.55 0.42
N LEU A 79 4.92 3.80 -0.01
CA LEU A 79 3.83 3.32 0.85
C LEU A 79 3.85 1.80 0.94
N ASP A 80 3.94 1.26 2.15
CA ASP A 80 3.71 -0.16 2.41
C ASP A 80 2.24 -0.50 2.71
N SER A 81 1.40 0.53 2.87
CA SER A 81 -0.06 0.41 3.01
C SER A 81 -0.78 1.48 2.18
N PRO A 82 -0.92 1.25 0.87
CA PRO A 82 -1.67 2.15 0.00
C PRO A 82 -3.15 2.19 0.36
N LEU A 83 -3.83 3.31 0.06
CA LEU A 83 -5.27 3.48 0.29
C LEU A 83 -6.11 2.37 -0.36
N LEU A 84 -5.60 1.77 -1.43
CA LEU A 84 -6.23 0.64 -2.11
C LEU A 84 -6.50 -0.56 -1.18
N LEU A 85 -5.59 -0.83 -0.21
CA LEU A 85 -5.81 -1.91 0.76
C LEU A 85 -7.07 -1.67 1.59
N GLY A 86 -7.44 -0.41 1.80
CA GLY A 86 -8.69 -0.04 2.47
C GLY A 86 -9.94 -0.56 1.75
N LEU A 87 -9.93 -0.71 0.40
CA LEU A 87 -11.03 -1.32 -0.34
C LEU A 87 -11.22 -2.78 0.05
N TYR A 88 -10.12 -3.53 0.15
CA TYR A 88 -10.16 -4.93 0.58
C TYR A 88 -10.73 -5.05 1.99
N TYR A 89 -10.14 -4.37 2.96
CA TYR A 89 -10.59 -4.46 4.35
C TYR A 89 -11.99 -3.91 4.56
N ASN A 90 -12.39 -2.87 3.85
CA ASN A 90 -13.75 -2.34 3.89
C ASN A 90 -14.80 -3.36 3.40
N ARG A 91 -14.46 -4.17 2.40
CA ARG A 91 -15.37 -5.19 1.84
C ARG A 91 -15.38 -6.48 2.64
N TYR A 92 -14.24 -6.91 3.17
CA TYR A 92 -14.02 -8.28 3.65
C TYR A 92 -13.62 -8.42 5.11
N HIS A 93 -13.35 -7.30 5.82
CA HIS A 93 -13.04 -7.39 7.25
C HIS A 93 -14.32 -7.78 8.02
N PRO A 94 -14.33 -8.91 8.77
CA PRO A 94 -15.55 -9.43 9.39
C PRO A 94 -16.17 -8.48 10.41
N ASP A 95 -15.34 -7.72 11.12
CA ASP A 95 -15.76 -6.79 12.17
C ASP A 95 -15.88 -5.34 11.64
N ASN A 96 -15.91 -5.12 10.33
CA ASN A 96 -16.02 -3.76 9.79
C ASN A 96 -17.34 -3.10 10.19
N VAL A 97 -17.25 -2.00 10.93
CA VAL A 97 -18.41 -1.21 11.39
C VAL A 97 -18.71 0.01 10.51
N SER A 98 -17.90 0.25 9.49
CA SER A 98 -18.10 1.40 8.58
C SER A 98 -19.17 1.10 7.53
N ASN A 99 -19.81 2.15 7.00
CA ASN A 99 -20.67 2.01 5.83
C ASN A 99 -19.83 1.68 4.60
N VAL A 100 -19.97 0.47 4.07
CA VAL A 100 -19.13 -0.08 2.99
C VAL A 100 -19.17 0.79 1.74
N GLU A 101 -20.35 1.15 1.24
CA GLU A 101 -20.51 1.93 0.01
C GLU A 101 -19.94 3.35 0.15
N LYS A 102 -20.25 4.04 1.25
CA LYS A 102 -19.73 5.38 1.54
C LYS A 102 -18.20 5.37 1.67
N THR A 103 -17.67 4.37 2.36
CA THR A 103 -16.23 4.22 2.56
C THR A 103 -15.50 3.92 1.26
N GLU A 104 -16.02 3.04 0.44
CA GLU A 104 -15.46 2.72 -0.88
C GLU A 104 -15.42 3.97 -1.77
N LYS A 105 -16.53 4.69 -1.89
CA LYS A 105 -16.59 5.93 -2.65
C LYS A 105 -15.56 6.97 -2.17
N MET A 106 -15.40 7.10 -0.85
CA MET A 106 -14.40 7.98 -0.25
C MET A 106 -12.98 7.55 -0.61
N ILE A 107 -12.66 6.25 -0.54
CA ILE A 107 -11.33 5.72 -0.87
C ILE A 107 -11.01 6.00 -2.34
N LEU A 108 -11.91 5.67 -3.25
CA LEU A 108 -11.71 5.87 -4.69
C LEU A 108 -11.51 7.34 -5.06
N ASN A 109 -12.27 8.25 -4.44
CA ASN A 109 -12.08 9.68 -4.64
C ASN A 109 -10.70 10.15 -4.18
N ARG A 110 -10.22 9.67 -3.03
CA ARG A 110 -8.90 10.03 -2.49
C ARG A 110 -7.75 9.48 -3.30
N ILE A 111 -7.87 8.25 -3.83
CA ILE A 111 -6.86 7.67 -4.72
C ILE A 111 -6.64 8.57 -5.95
N LYS A 112 -7.71 9.12 -6.53
CA LYS A 112 -7.63 9.98 -7.71
C LYS A 112 -6.93 11.33 -7.47
N GLU A 113 -6.74 11.74 -6.23
CA GLU A 113 -6.03 12.98 -5.91
C GLU A 113 -4.51 12.88 -6.13
N PHE A 114 -3.96 11.66 -6.28
CA PHE A 114 -2.54 11.37 -6.28
C PHE A 114 -2.03 10.87 -7.63
N ASP A 115 -0.74 11.06 -7.87
CA ASP A 115 -0.01 10.46 -9.00
C ASP A 115 0.53 9.09 -8.56
N ASN A 116 -0.24 8.04 -8.81
CA ASN A 116 -0.03 6.71 -8.26
C ASN A 116 0.77 5.80 -9.20
N ILE A 117 1.78 5.12 -8.66
CA ILE A 117 2.47 3.98 -9.26
C ILE A 117 2.13 2.75 -8.42
N TYR A 118 1.57 1.71 -9.03
CA TYR A 118 1.25 0.47 -8.32
C TYR A 118 2.24 -0.62 -8.63
N ILE A 119 2.76 -1.25 -7.57
CA ILE A 119 3.61 -2.43 -7.62
C ILE A 119 2.94 -3.51 -6.79
N PHE A 120 2.62 -4.64 -7.42
CA PHE A 120 2.10 -5.79 -6.70
C PHE A 120 3.26 -6.64 -6.20
N ILE A 121 3.31 -6.87 -4.89
CA ILE A 121 4.37 -7.66 -4.24
C ILE A 121 3.88 -9.07 -3.99
N GLU A 122 4.43 -10.00 -4.75
CA GLU A 122 4.22 -11.44 -4.58
C GLU A 122 5.08 -11.94 -3.41
N ARG A 123 4.44 -12.68 -2.50
CA ARG A 123 5.15 -13.25 -1.35
C ARG A 123 6.24 -14.23 -1.80
N ASN A 124 7.44 -14.07 -1.30
CA ASN A 124 8.50 -15.05 -1.47
C ASN A 124 8.31 -16.17 -0.44
N LYS A 125 7.85 -17.34 -0.90
CA LYS A 125 7.56 -18.52 -0.05
C LYS A 125 8.82 -19.21 0.48
N GLU A 126 10.01 -18.78 0.09
CA GLU A 126 11.28 -19.23 0.67
C GLU A 126 11.53 -18.64 2.07
N PHE A 127 10.84 -17.52 2.38
CA PHE A 127 10.90 -16.91 3.71
C PHE A 127 9.73 -17.40 4.58
N PRO A 128 9.97 -17.61 5.89
CA PRO A 128 8.92 -17.99 6.82
C PRO A 128 7.84 -16.91 6.90
N TYR A 129 6.60 -17.32 7.16
CA TYR A 129 5.51 -16.40 7.41
C TYR A 129 5.66 -15.76 8.79
N GLU A 130 5.72 -14.44 8.86
CA GLU A 130 5.76 -13.69 10.12
C GLU A 130 4.34 -13.50 10.65
N LEU A 131 4.10 -13.90 11.89
CA LEU A 131 2.82 -13.73 12.60
C LEU A 131 2.78 -12.45 13.46
N GLU A 132 3.93 -11.99 13.95
CA GLU A 132 4.04 -10.85 14.85
C GLU A 132 3.48 -9.56 14.22
N GLY A 133 2.57 -8.91 14.92
CA GLY A 133 1.90 -7.69 14.47
C GLY A 133 0.90 -7.92 13.32
N ARG A 134 0.37 -9.13 13.15
CA ARG A 134 -0.61 -9.49 12.12
C ARG A 134 -1.78 -10.27 12.74
N ILE A 135 -2.95 -10.13 12.10
CA ILE A 135 -4.18 -10.84 12.50
C ILE A 135 -4.51 -12.02 11.57
N HIS A 136 -3.79 -12.17 10.44
CA HIS A 136 -4.04 -13.20 9.44
C HIS A 136 -2.97 -14.28 9.46
N ASN A 137 -3.37 -15.52 9.24
CA ASN A 137 -2.47 -16.63 8.99
C ASN A 137 -2.00 -16.70 7.53
N GLU A 138 -1.11 -17.66 7.22
CA GLU A 138 -0.51 -17.80 5.90
C GLU A 138 -1.54 -18.11 4.80
N LYS A 139 -2.50 -19.00 5.07
CA LYS A 139 -3.55 -19.36 4.11
C LYS A 139 -4.47 -18.18 3.79
N GLU A 140 -4.90 -17.46 4.82
CA GLU A 140 -5.68 -16.23 4.68
C GLU A 140 -4.92 -15.18 3.87
N SER A 141 -3.61 -15.05 4.10
CA SER A 141 -2.77 -14.14 3.32
C SER A 141 -2.74 -14.50 1.83
N ASP A 142 -2.66 -15.78 1.47
CA ASP A 142 -2.71 -16.19 0.06
C ASP A 142 -4.08 -15.85 -0.57
N GLU A 143 -5.20 -16.06 0.14
CA GLU A 143 -6.54 -15.66 -0.32
C GLU A 143 -6.68 -14.15 -0.48
N ILE A 144 -6.13 -13.36 0.44
CA ILE A 144 -6.09 -11.91 0.36
C ILE A 144 -5.34 -11.45 -0.89
N SER A 145 -4.23 -12.12 -1.23
CA SER A 145 -3.42 -11.81 -2.41
C SER A 145 -4.24 -11.85 -3.70
N PHE A 146 -5.07 -12.90 -3.89
CA PHE A 146 -5.95 -13.01 -5.06
C PHE A 146 -7.00 -11.90 -5.11
N LYS A 147 -7.65 -11.61 -3.98
CA LYS A 147 -8.66 -10.53 -3.91
C LYS A 147 -8.08 -9.15 -4.18
N LEU A 148 -6.84 -8.89 -3.76
CA LEU A 148 -6.17 -7.63 -4.07
C LEU A 148 -5.84 -7.49 -5.55
N LEU A 149 -5.44 -8.58 -6.23
CA LEU A 149 -5.26 -8.60 -7.68
C LEU A 149 -6.59 -8.34 -8.42
N ASP A 150 -7.68 -8.92 -7.93
CA ASP A 150 -9.01 -8.69 -8.52
C ASP A 150 -9.44 -7.22 -8.35
N ILE A 151 -9.18 -6.60 -7.20
CA ILE A 151 -9.44 -5.16 -6.98
C ILE A 151 -8.63 -4.29 -7.95
N LEU A 152 -7.33 -4.57 -8.15
CA LEU A 152 -6.51 -3.83 -9.12
C LEU A 152 -7.07 -3.92 -10.54
N LYS A 153 -7.56 -5.09 -10.94
CA LYS A 153 -8.18 -5.32 -12.26
C LYS A 153 -9.56 -4.68 -12.36
N GLU A 154 -10.40 -4.80 -11.31
CA GLU A 154 -11.75 -4.22 -11.26
C GLU A 154 -11.73 -2.70 -11.50
N PHE A 155 -10.75 -2.01 -10.93
CA PHE A 155 -10.60 -0.57 -11.10
C PHE A 155 -9.62 -0.17 -12.22
N GLU A 156 -9.23 -1.13 -13.07
CA GLU A 156 -8.33 -0.90 -14.22
C GLU A 156 -7.05 -0.14 -13.84
N LEU A 157 -6.53 -0.37 -12.63
CA LEU A 157 -5.32 0.28 -12.15
C LEU A 157 -4.09 -0.40 -12.76
N PRO A 158 -3.25 0.32 -13.52
CA PRO A 158 -2.04 -0.26 -14.09
C PRO A 158 -1.04 -0.62 -13.00
N PHE A 159 -0.54 -1.84 -13.00
CA PHE A 159 0.45 -2.32 -12.05
C PHE A 159 1.48 -3.25 -12.69
N LYS A 160 2.62 -3.42 -12.01
CA LYS A 160 3.62 -4.45 -12.35
C LYS A 160 3.83 -5.33 -11.12
N SER A 161 3.91 -6.65 -11.34
CA SER A 161 4.16 -7.62 -10.27
C SER A 161 5.65 -7.90 -10.14
N PHE A 162 6.10 -8.03 -8.88
CA PHE A 162 7.45 -8.45 -8.54
C PHE A 162 7.42 -9.37 -7.32
N LYS A 163 8.28 -10.38 -7.32
CA LYS A 163 8.52 -11.20 -6.14
C LYS A 163 9.25 -10.37 -5.07
N SER A 164 8.90 -10.55 -3.80
CA SER A 164 9.58 -9.89 -2.68
C SER A 164 10.99 -10.46 -2.51
N ASP A 165 11.91 -9.89 -3.27
CA ASP A 165 13.34 -10.23 -3.23
C ASP A 165 14.17 -8.97 -3.52
N LYS A 166 15.30 -8.84 -2.80
CA LYS A 166 16.23 -7.72 -3.00
C LYS A 166 16.82 -7.65 -4.41
N SER A 167 16.92 -8.78 -5.10
CA SER A 167 17.42 -8.83 -6.48
C SER A 167 16.50 -8.10 -7.47
N ASN A 168 15.22 -7.93 -7.14
CA ASN A 168 14.25 -7.23 -7.97
C ASN A 168 14.23 -5.70 -7.74
N ILE A 169 15.01 -5.18 -6.79
CA ILE A 169 14.99 -3.73 -6.47
C ILE A 169 15.41 -2.89 -7.66
N HIS A 170 16.43 -3.31 -8.40
CA HIS A 170 16.88 -2.61 -9.61
C HIS A 170 15.74 -2.47 -10.63
N ASP A 171 15.07 -3.57 -10.96
CA ASP A 171 13.98 -3.60 -11.94
C ASP A 171 12.75 -2.83 -11.46
N MET A 172 12.46 -2.83 -10.15
CA MET A 172 11.43 -2.00 -9.54
C MET A 172 11.77 -0.51 -9.68
N MET A 173 13.03 -0.13 -9.42
CA MET A 173 13.50 1.25 -9.58
C MET A 173 13.42 1.71 -11.03
N GLU A 174 13.84 0.88 -11.99
CA GLU A 174 13.69 1.16 -13.40
C GLU A 174 12.21 1.39 -13.77
N TYR A 175 11.32 0.52 -13.32
CA TYR A 175 9.87 0.70 -13.53
C TYR A 175 9.37 2.02 -12.95
N ILE A 176 9.69 2.35 -11.68
CA ILE A 176 9.25 3.56 -11.00
C ILE A 176 9.71 4.83 -11.74
N LEU A 177 10.97 4.84 -12.17
CA LEU A 177 11.57 6.02 -12.83
C LEU A 177 11.00 6.26 -14.23
N ASN A 178 10.59 5.20 -14.93
CA ASN A 178 10.08 5.25 -16.30
C ASN A 178 8.55 5.42 -16.41
N VAL A 179 7.78 5.24 -15.31
CA VAL A 179 6.33 5.53 -15.34
C VAL A 179 6.11 7.01 -15.57
N PRO A 180 5.41 7.42 -16.65
CA PRO A 180 5.08 8.82 -16.86
C PRO A 180 4.21 9.35 -15.73
N SER A 181 4.36 10.64 -15.39
CA SER A 181 3.42 11.28 -14.45
C SER A 181 2.02 11.29 -15.05
N SER A 182 1.01 10.91 -14.26
CA SER A 182 -0.38 11.05 -14.68
C SER A 182 -0.69 12.53 -14.91
N VAL A 183 -1.09 12.85 -16.13
CA VAL A 183 -1.58 14.20 -16.43
C VAL A 183 -2.91 14.34 -15.69
N LYS A 184 -2.96 15.18 -14.67
CA LYS A 184 -4.23 15.57 -14.06
C LYS A 184 -4.96 16.45 -15.10
N VAL A 185 -5.94 15.86 -15.76
CA VAL A 185 -6.91 16.60 -16.59
C VAL A 185 -7.92 17.29 -15.68
#